data_9d0bd451eedc64c915e6b3945164981c
#
_entry.id   9d0bd451eedc64c915e6b3945164981c
#
_cell.length_a   1.000
_cell.length_b   1.000
_cell.length_c   1.000
_cell.angle_alpha   90.00
_cell.angle_beta   90.00
_cell.angle_gamma   90.00
#
_symmetry.space_group_name_H-M   'P 1'
#
loop_
_entity.id
_entity.type
_entity.pdbx_description
1 polymer ?
#
loop_
_entity_poly.entity_id
_entity_poly.type
_entity_poly.pdbx_seq_one_letter_code
_entity_poly.pdbx_strand_id
1 'polypeptide(L)'
;MPLPRRLSPLILAACFLLACSPRSYVVSRMADAASSGGDLFARDDDPELVRDAVPFALKAMESLLASSPDHKGLLTALCKGFTQYAVAFVRQDAGEALDPVARRAGMERARRLLLRAREYGVRGLSAGREGFAAALSGDPAGAAARVGAKDVPLLYWTAAAWSLAVSTSSDDPSLLADLPRIEALMRRALALD
;
A
#
# COMPACT_ATOMS: atom_id res chain seq x y z
N MET A 1 61.93 1.67 3.78
CA MET A 1 61.33 1.96 2.49
C MET A 1 59.81 2.08 2.67
N PRO A 2 59.22 3.27 2.61
CA PRO A 2 57.76 3.40 2.66
C PRO A 2 57.20 3.35 1.24
N LEU A 3 56.24 2.45 1.00
CA LEU A 3 55.46 2.39 -0.25
C LEU A 3 54.57 3.64 -0.41
N PRO A 4 54.51 4.24 -1.60
CA PRO A 4 53.66 5.39 -1.84
C PRO A 4 52.19 4.94 -1.94
N ARG A 5 51.40 5.32 -0.93
CA ARG A 5 49.94 5.10 -0.83
C ARG A 5 49.21 6.17 -1.67
N ARG A 6 49.40 6.15 -2.99
CA ARG A 6 48.56 6.89 -3.92
C ARG A 6 47.50 5.94 -4.45
N LEU A 7 46.41 5.81 -3.71
CA LEU A 7 45.17 5.23 -4.25
C LEU A 7 44.80 6.06 -5.48
N SER A 8 44.91 5.45 -6.65
CA SER A 8 44.66 6.11 -7.94
C SER A 8 43.23 6.67 -7.94
N PRO A 9 43.03 7.95 -8.36
CA PRO A 9 41.67 8.54 -8.46
C PRO A 9 40.74 7.73 -9.36
N LEU A 10 41.26 6.87 -10.23
CA LEU A 10 40.53 5.89 -11.03
C LEU A 10 39.82 4.83 -10.20
N ILE A 11 40.39 4.39 -9.06
CA ILE A 11 39.72 3.41 -8.17
C ILE A 11 38.58 4.09 -7.42
N LEU A 12 38.75 5.34 -7.00
CA LEU A 12 37.67 6.12 -6.39
C LEU A 12 36.50 6.39 -7.37
N ALA A 13 36.81 6.74 -8.61
CA ALA A 13 35.84 6.94 -9.68
C ALA A 13 35.07 5.64 -10.03
N ALA A 14 35.77 4.50 -10.07
CA ALA A 14 35.17 3.19 -10.31
C ALA A 14 34.19 2.78 -9.18
N CYS A 15 34.50 3.09 -7.91
CA CYS A 15 33.60 2.84 -6.78
C CYS A 15 32.35 3.71 -6.83
N PHE A 16 32.40 4.94 -7.33
CA PHE A 16 31.24 5.80 -7.51
C PHE A 16 30.31 5.33 -8.65
N LEU A 17 30.83 4.72 -9.69
CA LEU A 17 30.04 4.17 -10.80
C LEU A 17 29.34 2.86 -10.45
N LEU A 18 29.79 2.15 -9.43
CA LEU A 18 29.14 0.91 -8.93
C LEU A 18 28.02 1.17 -7.92
N ALA A 19 27.91 2.39 -7.38
CA ALA A 19 26.92 2.73 -6.34
C ALA A 19 25.51 3.00 -6.88
N CYS A 20 25.34 3.31 -8.16
CA CYS A 20 24.04 3.44 -8.81
C CYS A 20 23.79 2.28 -9.77
N SER A 21 23.14 1.22 -9.31
CA SER A 21 22.69 0.14 -10.19
C SER A 21 21.67 0.71 -11.19
N PRO A 22 21.95 0.72 -12.50
CA PRO A 22 21.00 1.19 -13.51
C PRO A 22 19.67 0.40 -13.47
N ARG A 23 19.72 -0.83 -12.97
CA ARG A 23 18.54 -1.68 -12.76
C ARG A 23 17.59 -1.09 -11.70
N SER A 24 18.10 -0.58 -10.58
CA SER A 24 17.24 0.01 -9.54
C SER A 24 16.58 1.30 -10.01
N TYR A 25 17.28 2.10 -10.82
CA TYR A 25 16.71 3.30 -11.42
C TYR A 25 15.56 2.99 -12.39
N VAL A 26 15.77 2.02 -13.29
CA VAL A 26 14.72 1.62 -14.26
C VAL A 26 13.50 1.06 -13.51
N VAL A 27 13.71 0.19 -12.53
CA VAL A 27 12.62 -0.38 -11.72
C VAL A 27 11.85 0.72 -10.97
N SER A 28 12.55 1.71 -10.39
CA SER A 28 11.91 2.84 -9.72
C SER A 28 11.05 3.67 -10.69
N ARG A 29 11.53 3.95 -11.92
CA ARG A 29 10.76 4.66 -12.93
C ARG A 29 9.52 3.90 -13.41
N MET A 30 9.64 2.59 -13.57
CA MET A 30 8.48 1.74 -13.88
C MET A 30 7.48 1.72 -12.72
N ALA A 31 7.98 1.70 -11.49
CA ALA A 31 7.15 1.76 -10.28
C ALA A 31 6.43 3.11 -10.16
N ASP A 32 7.09 4.23 -10.46
CA ASP A 32 6.47 5.56 -10.51
C ASP A 32 5.36 5.60 -11.56
N ALA A 33 5.62 5.12 -12.77
CA ALA A 33 4.62 5.07 -13.84
C ALA A 33 3.43 4.18 -13.48
N ALA A 34 3.67 2.99 -12.93
CA ALA A 34 2.62 2.07 -12.50
C ALA A 34 1.77 2.65 -11.35
N SER A 35 2.39 3.37 -10.42
CA SER A 35 1.68 4.00 -9.30
C SER A 35 0.79 5.17 -9.72
N SER A 36 1.14 5.85 -10.82
CA SER A 36 0.37 6.96 -11.38
C SER A 36 -0.84 6.50 -12.22
N GLY A 37 -0.84 5.25 -12.69
CA GLY A 37 -1.88 4.70 -13.57
C GLY A 37 -3.24 4.45 -12.89
N GLY A 38 -3.31 4.48 -11.56
CA GLY A 38 -4.54 4.16 -10.82
C GLY A 38 -5.73 5.08 -11.08
N ASP A 39 -5.50 6.29 -11.59
CA ASP A 39 -6.58 7.22 -11.94
C ASP A 39 -7.19 6.92 -13.32
N LEU A 40 -6.51 6.14 -14.17
CA LEU A 40 -7.05 5.70 -15.45
C LEU A 40 -8.24 4.76 -15.25
N PHE A 41 -8.12 3.79 -14.34
CA PHE A 41 -9.22 2.88 -14.02
C PHE A 41 -10.43 3.58 -13.40
N ALA A 42 -10.21 4.68 -12.64
CA ALA A 42 -11.29 5.44 -12.02
C ALA A 42 -12.07 6.32 -13.01
N ARG A 43 -11.53 6.54 -14.20
CA ARG A 43 -12.15 7.37 -15.27
C ARG A 43 -12.70 6.54 -16.43
N ASP A 44 -12.49 5.23 -16.39
CA ASP A 44 -12.99 4.32 -17.40
C ASP A 44 -14.51 4.15 -17.25
N ASP A 45 -15.23 4.21 -18.33
CA ASP A 45 -16.68 4.08 -18.39
C ASP A 45 -17.14 2.63 -18.63
N ASP A 46 -16.19 1.69 -18.79
CA ASP A 46 -16.45 0.26 -18.90
C ASP A 46 -16.03 -0.50 -17.60
N PRO A 47 -16.95 -0.68 -16.64
CA PRO A 47 -16.65 -1.35 -15.38
C PRO A 47 -16.28 -2.83 -15.55
N GLU A 48 -16.76 -3.51 -16.61
CA GLU A 48 -16.40 -4.90 -16.89
C GLU A 48 -14.94 -5.01 -17.32
N LEU A 49 -14.49 -4.13 -18.21
CA LEU A 49 -13.08 -4.04 -18.61
C LEU A 49 -12.18 -3.75 -17.41
N VAL A 50 -12.58 -2.81 -16.55
CA VAL A 50 -11.86 -2.48 -15.32
C VAL A 50 -11.80 -3.67 -14.38
N ARG A 51 -12.91 -4.40 -14.19
CA ARG A 51 -12.99 -5.61 -13.38
C ARG A 51 -11.94 -6.64 -13.79
N ASP A 52 -11.78 -6.86 -15.08
CA ASP A 52 -10.89 -7.87 -15.63
C ASP A 52 -9.41 -7.43 -15.62
N ALA A 53 -9.15 -6.15 -15.86
CA ALA A 53 -7.80 -5.61 -15.97
C ALA A 53 -7.13 -5.37 -14.60
N VAL A 54 -7.89 -4.92 -13.59
CA VAL A 54 -7.33 -4.52 -12.28
C VAL A 54 -6.59 -5.64 -11.57
N PRO A 55 -7.07 -6.90 -11.52
CA PRO A 55 -6.33 -7.99 -10.86
C PRO A 55 -4.93 -8.20 -11.43
N PHE A 56 -4.79 -8.15 -12.76
CA PHE A 56 -3.48 -8.25 -13.41
C PHE A 56 -2.57 -7.07 -13.06
N ALA A 57 -3.10 -5.85 -13.11
CA ALA A 57 -2.35 -4.63 -12.77
C ALA A 57 -1.85 -4.66 -11.32
N LEU A 58 -2.69 -5.09 -10.37
CA LEU A 58 -2.31 -5.25 -8.97
C LEU A 58 -1.19 -6.28 -8.82
N LYS A 59 -1.27 -7.43 -9.50
CA LYS A 59 -0.21 -8.46 -9.46
C LYS A 59 1.09 -7.98 -10.09
N ALA A 60 1.04 -7.21 -11.17
CA ALA A 60 2.21 -6.59 -11.78
C ALA A 60 2.87 -5.59 -10.83
N MET A 61 2.09 -4.73 -10.16
CA MET A 61 2.61 -3.80 -9.14
C MET A 61 3.25 -4.54 -7.95
N GLU A 62 2.69 -5.67 -7.50
CA GLU A 62 3.30 -6.50 -6.46
C GLU A 62 4.66 -7.07 -6.89
N SER A 63 4.79 -7.46 -8.16
CA SER A 63 6.05 -7.96 -8.71
C SER A 63 7.12 -6.85 -8.76
N LEU A 64 6.72 -5.62 -9.11
CA LEU A 64 7.61 -4.46 -9.03
C LEU A 64 8.00 -4.14 -7.58
N LEU A 65 7.04 -4.22 -6.65
CA LEU A 65 7.28 -3.97 -5.23
C LEU A 65 8.27 -4.97 -4.63
N ALA A 66 8.32 -6.21 -5.12
CA ALA A 66 9.32 -7.20 -4.70
C ALA A 66 10.77 -6.74 -4.98
N SER A 67 10.97 -5.93 -6.03
CA SER A 67 12.26 -5.34 -6.37
C SER A 67 12.54 -4.00 -5.67
N SER A 68 11.52 -3.36 -5.12
CA SER A 68 11.60 -2.07 -4.41
C SER A 68 10.65 -2.05 -3.22
N PRO A 69 10.95 -2.79 -2.12
CA PRO A 69 9.99 -3.10 -1.04
C PRO A 69 9.42 -1.88 -0.32
N ASP A 70 10.15 -0.77 -0.28
CA ASP A 70 9.77 0.46 0.43
C ASP A 70 9.30 1.57 -0.51
N HIS A 71 8.98 1.23 -1.78
CA HIS A 71 8.51 2.22 -2.75
C HIS A 71 7.11 2.73 -2.40
N LYS A 72 7.04 3.90 -1.76
CA LYS A 72 5.79 4.47 -1.23
C LYS A 72 4.68 4.61 -2.28
N GLY A 73 5.02 5.03 -3.49
CA GLY A 73 4.05 5.14 -4.59
C GLY A 73 3.35 3.82 -4.89
N LEU A 74 4.10 2.71 -5.03
CA LEU A 74 3.53 1.38 -5.22
C LEU A 74 2.71 0.92 -4.02
N LEU A 75 3.20 1.15 -2.80
CA LEU A 75 2.49 0.79 -1.57
C LEU A 75 1.16 1.54 -1.46
N THR A 76 1.13 2.82 -1.84
CA THR A 76 -0.10 3.62 -1.89
C THR A 76 -1.05 3.11 -2.97
N ALA A 77 -0.54 2.85 -4.18
CA ALA A 77 -1.34 2.36 -5.30
C ALA A 77 -1.93 0.97 -5.02
N LEU A 78 -1.17 0.07 -4.42
CA LEU A 78 -1.64 -1.25 -4.00
C LEU A 78 -2.68 -1.16 -2.88
N CYS A 79 -2.47 -0.30 -1.88
CA CYS A 79 -3.44 -0.06 -0.82
C CYS A 79 -4.77 0.45 -1.41
N LYS A 80 -4.72 1.50 -2.23
CA LYS A 80 -5.89 2.06 -2.94
C LYS A 80 -6.55 1.01 -3.84
N GLY A 81 -5.78 0.38 -4.72
CA GLY A 81 -6.28 -0.51 -5.75
C GLY A 81 -6.94 -1.78 -5.19
N PHE A 82 -6.32 -2.44 -4.21
CA PHE A 82 -6.94 -3.59 -3.54
C PHE A 82 -8.21 -3.20 -2.78
N THR A 83 -8.24 -2.00 -2.14
CA THR A 83 -9.43 -1.49 -1.45
C THR A 83 -10.57 -1.28 -2.44
N GLN A 84 -10.32 -0.57 -3.52
CA GLN A 84 -11.33 -0.28 -4.55
C GLN A 84 -11.84 -1.56 -5.21
N TYR A 85 -10.95 -2.47 -5.62
CA TYR A 85 -11.32 -3.74 -6.24
C TYR A 85 -12.16 -4.61 -5.30
N ALA A 86 -11.77 -4.70 -4.03
CA ALA A 86 -12.49 -5.48 -3.03
C ALA A 86 -13.92 -4.97 -2.82
N VAL A 87 -14.10 -3.65 -2.82
CA VAL A 87 -15.42 -3.03 -2.58
C VAL A 87 -16.28 -3.03 -3.84
N ALA A 88 -15.75 -2.51 -4.94
CA ALA A 88 -16.53 -2.27 -6.16
C ALA A 88 -16.97 -3.57 -6.84
N PHE A 89 -16.17 -4.62 -6.71
CA PHE A 89 -16.47 -5.88 -7.41
C PHE A 89 -16.73 -7.03 -6.44
N VAL A 90 -15.75 -7.39 -5.60
CA VAL A 90 -15.84 -8.64 -4.83
C VAL A 90 -16.92 -8.59 -3.76
N ARG A 91 -17.02 -7.48 -3.01
CA ARG A 91 -18.03 -7.32 -1.97
C ARG A 91 -19.43 -7.11 -2.55
N GLN A 92 -19.52 -6.38 -3.66
CA GLN A 92 -20.79 -6.16 -4.35
C GLN A 92 -21.34 -7.48 -4.88
N ASP A 93 -20.54 -8.26 -5.64
CA ASP A 93 -20.94 -9.58 -6.15
C ASP A 93 -21.39 -10.51 -5.01
N ALA A 94 -20.66 -10.49 -3.90
CA ALA A 94 -21.02 -11.27 -2.72
C ALA A 94 -22.36 -10.81 -2.11
N GLY A 95 -22.62 -9.50 -2.10
CA GLY A 95 -23.90 -8.93 -1.61
C GLY A 95 -25.10 -9.34 -2.46
N GLU A 96 -24.91 -9.47 -3.76
CA GLU A 96 -25.92 -9.84 -4.75
C GLU A 96 -26.11 -11.36 -4.87
N ALA A 97 -25.17 -12.16 -4.35
CA ALA A 97 -25.26 -13.62 -4.41
C ALA A 97 -26.50 -14.16 -3.68
N LEU A 98 -27.31 -14.94 -4.38
CA LEU A 98 -28.53 -15.57 -3.82
C LEU A 98 -28.19 -16.73 -2.89
N ASP A 99 -27.15 -17.49 -3.24
CA ASP A 99 -26.67 -18.60 -2.41
C ASP A 99 -25.93 -18.10 -1.16
N PRO A 100 -26.38 -18.44 0.06
CA PRO A 100 -25.71 -18.02 1.29
C PRO A 100 -24.25 -18.49 1.43
N VAL A 101 -23.90 -19.64 0.84
CA VAL A 101 -22.52 -20.17 0.87
C VAL A 101 -21.62 -19.32 -0.03
N ALA A 102 -22.07 -19.04 -1.25
CA ALA A 102 -21.36 -18.17 -2.18
C ALA A 102 -21.21 -16.74 -1.61
N ARG A 103 -22.28 -16.20 -1.00
CA ARG A 103 -22.24 -14.90 -0.32
C ARG A 103 -21.16 -14.86 0.75
N ARG A 104 -21.15 -15.85 1.66
CA ARG A 104 -20.15 -15.92 2.74
C ARG A 104 -18.73 -16.03 2.20
N ALA A 105 -18.51 -16.90 1.22
CA ALA A 105 -17.21 -17.07 0.58
C ALA A 105 -16.71 -15.78 -0.09
N GLY A 106 -17.61 -15.04 -0.76
CA GLY A 106 -17.32 -13.77 -1.39
C GLY A 106 -16.98 -12.67 -0.37
N MET A 107 -17.74 -12.55 0.71
CA MET A 107 -17.47 -11.60 1.80
C MET A 107 -16.13 -11.89 2.45
N GLU A 108 -15.80 -13.15 2.72
CA GLU A 108 -14.51 -13.54 3.27
C GLU A 108 -13.35 -13.24 2.29
N ARG A 109 -13.56 -13.41 0.99
CA ARG A 109 -12.59 -12.98 -0.04
C ARG A 109 -12.39 -11.46 -0.01
N ALA A 110 -13.46 -10.68 0.06
CA ALA A 110 -13.39 -9.23 0.16
C ALA A 110 -12.61 -8.80 1.41
N ARG A 111 -12.89 -9.41 2.57
CA ARG A 111 -12.16 -9.17 3.82
C ARG A 111 -10.66 -9.40 3.65
N ARG A 112 -10.25 -10.54 3.09
CA ARG A 112 -8.82 -10.84 2.86
C ARG A 112 -8.14 -9.81 1.97
N LEU A 113 -8.82 -9.33 0.92
CA LEU A 113 -8.27 -8.30 0.04
C LEU A 113 -8.13 -6.94 0.76
N LEU A 114 -9.10 -6.58 1.60
CA LEU A 114 -9.04 -5.35 2.41
C LEU A 114 -7.94 -5.41 3.47
N LEU A 115 -7.74 -6.56 4.13
CA LEU A 115 -6.63 -6.74 5.05
C LEU A 115 -5.27 -6.68 4.33
N ARG A 116 -5.17 -7.23 3.13
CA ARG A 116 -3.98 -7.09 2.27
C ARG A 116 -3.71 -5.63 1.90
N ALA A 117 -4.76 -4.88 1.54
CA ALA A 117 -4.66 -3.45 1.29
C ALA A 117 -4.13 -2.69 2.52
N ARG A 118 -4.68 -2.96 3.72
CA ARG A 118 -4.20 -2.41 4.99
C ARG A 118 -2.71 -2.68 5.21
N GLU A 119 -2.24 -3.90 4.92
CA GLU A 119 -0.82 -4.27 5.08
C GLU A 119 0.09 -3.41 4.20
N TYR A 120 -0.28 -3.18 2.93
CA TYR A 120 0.46 -2.25 2.06
C TYR A 120 0.43 -0.84 2.61
N GLY A 121 -0.72 -0.40 3.12
CA GLY A 121 -0.86 0.92 3.73
C GLY A 121 0.05 1.10 4.96
N VAL A 122 0.02 0.17 5.90
CA VAL A 122 0.87 0.21 7.10
C VAL A 122 2.35 0.14 6.73
N ARG A 123 2.74 -0.71 5.76
CA ARG A 123 4.12 -0.75 5.25
C ARG A 123 4.54 0.60 4.67
N GLY A 124 3.69 1.23 3.86
CA GLY A 124 3.96 2.53 3.28
C GLY A 124 4.12 3.63 4.34
N LEU A 125 3.27 3.62 5.37
CA LEU A 125 3.39 4.53 6.51
C LEU A 125 4.66 4.27 7.34
N SER A 126 5.12 3.02 7.38
CA SER A 126 6.35 2.62 8.07
C SER A 126 7.62 2.97 7.28
N ALA A 127 7.54 3.09 5.96
CA ALA A 127 8.69 3.37 5.11
C ALA A 127 9.37 4.70 5.51
N GLY A 128 10.63 4.61 5.97
CA GLY A 128 11.39 5.73 6.53
C GLY A 128 10.95 6.18 7.93
N ARG A 129 10.15 5.37 8.66
CA ARG A 129 9.73 5.62 10.05
C ARG A 129 9.95 4.38 10.91
N GLU A 130 11.13 4.27 11.49
CA GLU A 130 11.45 3.14 12.34
C GLU A 130 10.45 2.99 13.50
N GLY A 131 10.05 1.74 13.78
CA GLY A 131 9.12 1.40 14.86
C GLY A 131 7.67 1.90 14.65
N PHE A 132 7.30 2.42 13.47
CA PHE A 132 5.96 3.00 13.24
C PHE A 132 4.84 2.00 13.50
N ALA A 133 4.93 0.77 12.98
CA ALA A 133 3.89 -0.24 13.14
C ALA A 133 3.68 -0.63 14.63
N ALA A 134 4.76 -0.73 15.40
CA ALA A 134 4.69 -0.99 16.84
C ALA A 134 4.08 0.21 17.59
N ALA A 135 4.50 1.43 17.26
CA ALA A 135 3.94 2.65 17.83
C ALA A 135 2.44 2.78 17.52
N LEU A 136 2.01 2.46 16.29
CA LEU A 136 0.59 2.48 15.90
C LEU A 136 -0.24 1.48 16.73
N SER A 137 0.37 0.42 17.23
CA SER A 137 -0.31 -0.55 18.11
C SER A 137 -0.41 -0.08 19.57
N GLY A 138 0.59 0.65 20.07
CA GLY A 138 0.65 1.09 21.47
C GLY A 138 0.10 2.50 21.70
N ASP A 139 0.44 3.44 20.81
CA ASP A 139 -0.02 4.83 20.82
C ASP A 139 -0.42 5.26 19.40
N PRO A 140 -1.65 4.94 18.97
CA PRO A 140 -2.11 5.27 17.63
C PRO A 140 -2.05 6.76 17.29
N ALA A 141 -2.41 7.63 18.24
CA ALA A 141 -2.44 9.07 18.05
C ALA A 141 -1.03 9.66 17.87
N GLY A 142 -0.10 9.27 18.75
CA GLY A 142 1.30 9.68 18.66
C GLY A 142 1.98 9.14 17.39
N ALA A 143 1.68 7.91 17.00
CA ALA A 143 2.18 7.33 15.74
C ALA A 143 1.66 8.13 14.53
N ALA A 144 0.35 8.38 14.45
CA ALA A 144 -0.27 9.14 13.37
C ALA A 144 0.29 10.57 13.29
N ALA A 145 0.55 11.23 14.42
CA ALA A 145 1.12 12.57 14.46
C ALA A 145 2.48 12.69 13.76
N ARG A 146 3.24 11.61 13.66
CA ARG A 146 4.54 11.55 12.96
C ARG A 146 4.42 11.58 11.43
N VAL A 147 3.20 11.44 10.90
CA VAL A 147 2.95 11.41 9.44
C VAL A 147 2.69 12.82 8.93
N GLY A 148 3.34 13.21 7.83
CA GLY A 148 3.21 14.53 7.22
C GLY A 148 2.25 14.56 6.02
N ALA A 149 1.97 15.77 5.52
CA ALA A 149 0.99 16.02 4.45
C ALA A 149 1.23 15.22 3.16
N LYS A 150 2.48 14.93 2.82
CA LYS A 150 2.82 14.11 1.63
C LYS A 150 2.24 12.70 1.66
N ASP A 151 1.96 12.17 2.84
CA ASP A 151 1.44 10.83 3.05
C ASP A 151 -0.08 10.80 3.35
N VAL A 152 -0.81 11.92 3.14
CA VAL A 152 -2.28 11.99 3.33
C VAL A 152 -3.03 10.91 2.52
N PRO A 153 -2.74 10.69 1.23
CA PRO A 153 -3.39 9.60 0.49
C PRO A 153 -3.17 8.23 1.14
N LEU A 154 -1.97 7.99 1.68
CA LEU A 154 -1.63 6.74 2.32
C LEU A 154 -2.33 6.58 3.68
N LEU A 155 -2.45 7.65 4.48
CA LEU A 155 -3.24 7.67 5.72
C LEU A 155 -4.70 7.31 5.43
N TYR A 156 -5.30 8.02 4.46
CA TYR A 156 -6.70 7.83 4.07
C TYR A 156 -6.98 6.39 3.62
N TRP A 157 -6.22 5.90 2.62
CA TRP A 157 -6.47 4.57 2.06
C TRP A 157 -6.19 3.44 3.06
N THR A 158 -5.21 3.63 3.96
CA THR A 158 -4.96 2.65 5.04
C THR A 158 -6.14 2.58 6.00
N ALA A 159 -6.63 3.72 6.46
CA ALA A 159 -7.79 3.78 7.35
C ALA A 159 -9.07 3.27 6.66
N ALA A 160 -9.28 3.62 5.38
CA ALA A 160 -10.42 3.14 4.59
C ALA A 160 -10.39 1.62 4.42
N ALA A 161 -9.25 1.04 4.00
CA ALA A 161 -9.11 -0.40 3.86
C ALA A 161 -9.40 -1.13 5.18
N TRP A 162 -8.89 -0.60 6.28
CA TRP A 162 -9.04 -1.20 7.60
C TRP A 162 -10.48 -1.11 8.11
N SER A 163 -11.11 0.06 8.01
CA SER A 163 -12.52 0.24 8.41
C SER A 163 -13.47 -0.64 7.60
N LEU A 164 -13.20 -0.78 6.29
CA LEU A 164 -13.98 -1.65 5.41
C LEU A 164 -13.78 -3.13 5.75
N ALA A 165 -12.58 -3.56 6.15
CA ALA A 165 -12.33 -4.90 6.64
C ALA A 165 -13.13 -5.18 7.93
N VAL A 166 -13.14 -4.24 8.88
CA VAL A 166 -13.98 -4.32 10.11
C VAL A 166 -15.44 -4.43 9.76
N SER A 167 -15.96 -3.57 8.87
CA SER A 167 -17.39 -3.57 8.49
C SER A 167 -17.81 -4.83 7.74
N THR A 168 -16.88 -5.53 7.10
CA THR A 168 -17.13 -6.80 6.39
C THR A 168 -17.16 -8.00 7.35
N SER A 169 -16.68 -7.84 8.58
CA SER A 169 -16.56 -8.89 9.61
C SER A 169 -16.86 -8.30 10.99
N SER A 170 -18.03 -7.69 11.14
CA SER A 170 -18.45 -6.99 12.36
C SER A 170 -18.54 -7.88 13.61
N ASP A 171 -18.51 -9.18 13.43
CA ASP A 171 -18.52 -10.22 14.46
C ASP A 171 -17.12 -10.70 14.89
N ASP A 172 -16.05 -10.13 14.31
CA ASP A 172 -14.66 -10.42 14.70
C ASP A 172 -14.15 -9.40 15.75
N PRO A 173 -14.09 -9.79 17.05
CA PRO A 173 -13.65 -8.86 18.11
C PRO A 173 -12.21 -8.36 17.92
N SER A 174 -11.36 -9.13 17.26
CA SER A 174 -9.96 -8.73 17.04
C SER A 174 -9.86 -7.55 16.10
N LEU A 175 -10.73 -7.46 15.09
CA LEU A 175 -10.80 -6.33 14.18
C LEU A 175 -11.45 -5.10 14.83
N LEU A 176 -12.42 -5.28 15.74
CA LEU A 176 -13.02 -4.18 16.48
C LEU A 176 -12.01 -3.50 17.42
N ALA A 177 -11.06 -4.25 17.97
CA ALA A 177 -9.97 -3.71 18.80
C ALA A 177 -9.04 -2.76 18.01
N ASP A 178 -9.10 -2.76 16.68
CA ASP A 178 -8.30 -1.91 15.81
C ASP A 178 -8.93 -0.52 15.56
N LEU A 179 -10.17 -0.28 15.99
CA LEU A 179 -10.87 0.99 15.75
C LEU A 179 -10.08 2.24 16.20
N PRO A 180 -9.37 2.27 17.35
CA PRO A 180 -8.56 3.43 17.73
C PRO A 180 -7.44 3.74 16.73
N ARG A 181 -6.86 2.74 16.07
CA ARG A 181 -5.83 2.90 15.04
C ARG A 181 -6.41 3.52 13.78
N ILE A 182 -7.57 3.03 13.35
CA ILE A 182 -8.30 3.55 12.18
C ILE A 182 -8.66 5.01 12.41
N GLU A 183 -9.22 5.33 13.58
CA GLU A 183 -9.62 6.68 13.94
C GLU A 183 -8.41 7.63 13.96
N ALA A 184 -7.29 7.25 14.55
CA ALA A 184 -6.09 8.06 14.61
C ALA A 184 -5.55 8.40 13.21
N LEU A 185 -5.49 7.39 12.31
CA LEU A 185 -5.06 7.60 10.92
C LEU A 185 -6.00 8.54 10.16
N MET A 186 -7.32 8.34 10.29
CA MET A 186 -8.31 9.17 9.60
C MET A 186 -8.32 10.60 10.12
N ARG A 187 -8.28 10.80 11.45
CA ARG A 187 -8.18 12.13 12.06
C ARG A 187 -6.92 12.88 11.60
N ARG A 188 -5.80 12.15 11.49
CA ARG A 188 -4.56 12.74 10.99
C ARG A 188 -4.66 13.13 9.52
N ALA A 189 -5.27 12.29 8.67
CA ALA A 189 -5.51 12.63 7.28
C ALA A 189 -6.32 13.93 7.16
N LEU A 190 -7.45 14.01 7.87
CA LEU A 190 -8.32 15.20 7.89
C LEU A 190 -7.64 16.47 8.44
N ALA A 191 -6.70 16.33 9.37
CA ALA A 191 -5.98 17.47 9.94
C ALA A 191 -4.87 18.02 9.01
N LEU A 192 -4.48 17.25 7.98
CA LEU A 192 -3.43 17.60 7.03
C LEU A 192 -3.95 18.02 5.65
N ASP A 193 -5.22 17.71 5.35
CA ASP A 193 -5.92 18.02 4.10
C ASP A 193 -6.50 19.44 4.17
#